data_0e7e290c55637e3555c85d3904af48a8
#
_entry.id   0e7e290c55637e3555c85d3904af48a8
#
_cell.length_a   1.000
_cell.length_b   1.000
_cell.length_c   1.000
_cell.angle_alpha   90.00
_cell.angle_beta   90.00
_cell.angle_gamma   90.00
#
_symmetry.space_group_name_H-M   'P 1'
#
loop_
_entity.id
_entity.type
_entity.pdbx_description
1 polymer ?
#
loop_
_entity_poly.entity_id
_entity_poly.type
_entity_poly.pdbx_seq_one_letter_code
_entity_poly.pdbx_strand_id
1 'polypeptide(L)'
;MEKPIVLVIMDGVGKGDGGIGDAVVVAKTPTLDHLLATCPHTYLKAHGTAVGLPSDDDMGNSEVGHNALGCGQVYSQGAKLVGESIENGTLYASETWKELVANAEGKAMHFMGLLSDGNVHSNISHLIALLKQAHAEGVKKAYCHILLDGRDVPATSALEYVEQLETVLSELNTEGCDYAIASGGGRMQVTMDRYEANWGMVEKGWRTHVEGLGRQFASAKEAIETYRNETGCIDQDLPAFVVARNGEPVAKINNGDSVILFNFRGDRAQEISLAFDRKDFDKFDRPGYTGVKFAGMLQYDGDLNIPEHYLVQPPVIKNTLTEVLCEAGIHEYALSETQKYGHVTYFWNGNRSGKVCEELEVYEEIPSDVIPFEQAPAMKSAEITEKMVENMASKKFQFLRCNFPNGDMVGHTGVMDAVVYAMECVDNGLKAIIEAADQYGYTVLITADHGNADQMTETKKGKTSVRTAHSLNPVPFIIYDKDHQWVIKEGSYGLANVAPTVVKMMGLTAPECWEDSMI
;
A
#
# COMPACT_ATOMS: atom_id res chain seq x y z
N MET A 1 30.85 7.28 -23.41
CA MET A 1 29.67 7.22 -22.55
C MET A 1 28.55 6.69 -23.43
N GLU A 2 27.89 5.64 -22.99
CA GLU A 2 26.72 5.13 -23.67
C GLU A 2 25.62 6.20 -23.66
N LYS A 3 24.56 6.04 -24.45
CA LYS A 3 23.50 7.05 -24.56
C LYS A 3 22.87 7.38 -23.22
N PRO A 4 22.49 8.65 -22.97
CA PRO A 4 21.68 9.00 -21.81
C PRO A 4 20.29 8.37 -21.90
N ILE A 5 19.66 8.15 -20.74
CA ILE A 5 18.40 7.41 -20.61
C ILE A 5 17.31 8.31 -20.04
N VAL A 6 16.12 8.22 -20.61
CA VAL A 6 14.87 8.73 -20.05
C VAL A 6 14.02 7.54 -19.59
N LEU A 7 13.56 7.57 -18.36
CA LEU A 7 12.58 6.62 -17.83
C LEU A 7 11.24 7.33 -17.63
N VAL A 8 10.23 6.87 -18.33
CA VAL A 8 8.85 7.35 -18.18
C VAL A 8 8.04 6.31 -17.40
N ILE A 9 7.44 6.73 -16.32
CA ILE A 9 6.53 5.92 -15.48
C ILE A 9 5.11 6.40 -15.75
N MET A 10 4.30 5.55 -16.36
CA MET A 10 2.86 5.76 -16.58
C MET A 10 2.11 5.19 -15.37
N ASP A 11 1.94 6.00 -14.32
CA ASP A 11 1.35 5.55 -13.05
C ASP A 11 -0.05 4.95 -13.25
N GLY A 12 -0.26 3.76 -12.70
CA GLY A 12 -1.55 3.09 -12.79
C GLY A 12 -1.89 2.47 -14.14
N VAL A 13 -0.89 2.20 -15.02
CA VAL A 13 -1.11 1.65 -16.36
C VAL A 13 -0.64 0.21 -16.45
N GLY A 14 -1.57 -0.74 -16.29
CA GLY A 14 -1.35 -2.16 -16.45
C GLY A 14 -1.75 -2.70 -17.81
N LYS A 15 -1.58 -4.00 -17.98
CA LYS A 15 -2.10 -4.77 -19.11
C LYS A 15 -3.40 -5.44 -18.72
N GLY A 16 -4.53 -4.82 -19.07
CA GLY A 16 -5.85 -5.36 -18.84
C GLY A 16 -6.25 -6.48 -19.79
N ASP A 17 -7.53 -6.81 -19.77
CA ASP A 17 -8.12 -7.89 -20.60
C ASP A 17 -8.51 -7.46 -22.01
N GLY A 18 -8.34 -6.17 -22.35
CA GLY A 18 -8.72 -5.59 -23.63
C GLY A 18 -10.21 -5.37 -23.81
N GLY A 19 -11.00 -5.51 -22.74
CA GLY A 19 -12.44 -5.30 -22.75
C GLY A 19 -12.85 -3.83 -22.61
N ILE A 20 -14.16 -3.61 -22.54
CA ILE A 20 -14.74 -2.25 -22.40
C ILE A 20 -14.41 -1.58 -21.03
N GLY A 21 -13.98 -2.35 -20.07
CA GLY A 21 -13.53 -1.86 -18.75
C GLY A 21 -12.03 -1.53 -18.70
N ASP A 22 -11.31 -1.73 -19.79
CA ASP A 22 -9.89 -1.43 -19.91
C ASP A 22 -9.73 -0.05 -20.59
N ALA A 23 -9.55 0.99 -19.80
CA ALA A 23 -9.43 2.35 -20.31
C ALA A 23 -8.19 2.57 -21.16
N VAL A 24 -7.13 1.78 -20.93
CA VAL A 24 -5.89 1.86 -21.73
C VAL A 24 -6.14 1.46 -23.18
N VAL A 25 -6.94 0.40 -23.39
CA VAL A 25 -7.28 -0.10 -24.73
C VAL A 25 -8.42 0.71 -25.37
N VAL A 26 -9.36 1.22 -24.58
CA VAL A 26 -10.46 2.07 -25.10
C VAL A 26 -9.96 3.44 -25.55
N ALA A 27 -8.93 3.97 -24.88
CA ALA A 27 -8.31 5.25 -25.22
C ALA A 27 -7.60 5.18 -26.58
N LYS A 28 -7.52 6.31 -27.29
CA LYS A 28 -6.72 6.45 -28.49
C LYS A 28 -5.28 6.75 -28.13
N THR A 29 -4.47 5.72 -28.10
CA THR A 29 -3.05 5.78 -27.70
C THR A 29 -2.11 5.35 -28.84
N PRO A 30 -2.10 6.05 -30.00
CA PRO A 30 -1.37 5.62 -31.18
C PRO A 30 0.14 5.52 -30.96
N THR A 31 0.72 6.30 -30.05
CA THR A 31 2.15 6.23 -29.73
C THR A 31 2.45 4.96 -28.95
N LEU A 32 1.72 4.69 -27.88
CA LEU A 32 1.89 3.49 -27.06
C LEU A 32 1.63 2.22 -27.89
N ASP A 33 0.58 2.21 -28.71
CA ASP A 33 0.26 1.10 -29.62
C ASP A 33 1.39 0.83 -30.60
N HIS A 34 1.96 1.89 -31.19
CA HIS A 34 3.10 1.77 -32.10
C HIS A 34 4.34 1.21 -31.39
N LEU A 35 4.65 1.72 -30.19
CA LEU A 35 5.80 1.25 -29.42
C LEU A 35 5.67 -0.23 -29.03
N LEU A 36 4.50 -0.66 -28.59
CA LEU A 36 4.22 -2.07 -28.27
C LEU A 36 4.29 -2.97 -29.50
N ALA A 37 3.95 -2.45 -30.69
CA ALA A 37 4.00 -3.23 -31.93
C ALA A 37 5.41 -3.35 -32.51
N THR A 38 6.30 -2.39 -32.25
CA THR A 38 7.58 -2.26 -33.00
C THR A 38 8.83 -2.32 -32.12
N CYS A 39 8.72 -2.05 -30.83
CA CYS A 39 9.87 -1.99 -29.92
C CYS A 39 10.02 -3.27 -29.09
N PRO A 40 11.25 -3.60 -28.66
CA PRO A 40 11.46 -4.62 -27.65
C PRO A 40 10.66 -4.29 -26.38
N HIS A 41 9.81 -5.21 -25.95
CA HIS A 41 9.00 -5.03 -24.75
C HIS A 41 8.74 -6.35 -24.02
N THR A 42 8.40 -6.23 -22.75
CA THR A 42 7.94 -7.32 -21.90
C THR A 42 6.93 -6.78 -20.88
N TYR A 43 6.41 -7.65 -20.04
CA TYR A 43 5.51 -7.26 -18.96
C TYR A 43 6.14 -7.63 -17.62
N LEU A 44 6.09 -6.69 -16.66
CA LEU A 44 6.67 -6.83 -15.34
C LEU A 44 5.59 -7.14 -14.32
N LYS A 45 5.88 -8.02 -13.37
CA LYS A 45 5.06 -8.21 -12.18
C LYS A 45 5.18 -6.98 -11.29
N ALA A 46 4.05 -6.34 -10.99
CA ALA A 46 3.97 -5.10 -10.24
C ALA A 46 3.09 -5.21 -8.98
N HIS A 47 2.84 -6.41 -8.51
CA HIS A 47 2.01 -6.70 -7.34
C HIS A 47 2.57 -7.87 -6.54
N GLY A 48 2.00 -8.10 -5.38
CA GLY A 48 2.28 -9.26 -4.55
C GLY A 48 3.75 -9.36 -4.12
N THR A 49 4.23 -10.57 -4.05
CA THR A 49 5.60 -10.88 -3.59
C THR A 49 6.68 -10.29 -4.49
N ALA A 50 6.38 -10.00 -5.75
CA ALA A 50 7.31 -9.35 -6.67
C ALA A 50 7.66 -7.90 -6.32
N VAL A 51 6.90 -7.27 -5.43
CA VAL A 51 7.16 -5.92 -4.88
C VAL A 51 7.28 -5.95 -3.35
N GLY A 52 7.46 -7.13 -2.76
CA GLY A 52 7.69 -7.32 -1.33
C GLY A 52 6.44 -7.40 -0.47
N LEU A 53 5.24 -7.44 -1.07
CA LEU A 53 3.99 -7.62 -0.33
C LEU A 53 3.81 -9.07 0.13
N PRO A 54 3.00 -9.34 1.17
CA PRO A 54 2.92 -10.67 1.78
C PRO A 54 2.41 -11.79 0.86
N SER A 55 1.56 -11.48 -0.11
CA SER A 55 0.89 -12.45 -0.98
C SER A 55 0.68 -11.91 -2.38
N ASP A 56 0.63 -12.79 -3.38
CA ASP A 56 0.36 -12.41 -4.77
C ASP A 56 -1.10 -11.94 -5.01
N ASP A 57 -1.98 -12.09 -4.02
CA ASP A 57 -3.31 -11.47 -4.01
C ASP A 57 -3.28 -10.00 -3.56
N ASP A 58 -2.14 -9.48 -3.11
CA ASP A 58 -1.98 -8.08 -2.73
C ASP A 58 -1.76 -7.23 -3.97
N MET A 59 -2.59 -6.21 -4.13
CA MET A 59 -2.38 -5.22 -5.19
C MET A 59 -1.12 -4.41 -4.91
N GLY A 60 -0.35 -4.13 -5.96
CA GLY A 60 0.72 -3.15 -5.90
C GLY A 60 0.19 -1.74 -5.61
N ASN A 61 1.09 -0.86 -5.24
CA ASN A 61 0.82 0.56 -5.07
C ASN A 61 2.04 1.37 -5.48
N SER A 62 1.89 2.68 -5.57
CA SER A 62 2.97 3.56 -6.06
C SER A 62 4.21 3.54 -5.17
N GLU A 63 4.07 3.35 -3.86
CA GLU A 63 5.19 3.32 -2.92
C GLU A 63 6.09 2.12 -3.16
N VAL A 64 5.53 0.91 -3.06
CA VAL A 64 6.30 -0.32 -3.27
C VAL A 64 6.76 -0.46 -4.72
N GLY A 65 5.98 0.05 -5.68
CA GLY A 65 6.35 0.09 -7.09
C GLY A 65 7.59 0.95 -7.35
N HIS A 66 7.59 2.18 -6.85
CA HIS A 66 8.75 3.08 -6.99
C HIS A 66 9.95 2.63 -6.16
N ASN A 67 9.74 2.02 -4.98
CA ASN A 67 10.82 1.36 -4.25
C ASN A 67 11.48 0.27 -5.13
N ALA A 68 10.70 -0.62 -5.72
CA ALA A 68 11.25 -1.70 -6.56
C ALA A 68 11.97 -1.15 -7.80
N LEU A 69 11.37 -0.17 -8.49
CA LEU A 69 11.96 0.48 -9.67
C LEU A 69 13.30 1.16 -9.36
N GLY A 70 13.37 1.89 -8.25
CA GLY A 70 14.54 2.70 -7.88
C GLY A 70 15.60 1.96 -7.07
N CYS A 71 15.29 0.79 -6.51
CA CYS A 71 16.20 0.08 -5.63
C CYS A 71 16.80 -1.20 -6.24
N GLY A 72 16.29 -1.67 -7.38
CA GLY A 72 16.81 -2.86 -8.05
C GLY A 72 16.68 -4.16 -7.26
N GLN A 73 15.97 -4.14 -6.16
CA GLN A 73 15.78 -5.27 -5.24
C GLN A 73 14.39 -5.23 -4.63
N VAL A 74 13.90 -6.41 -4.20
CA VAL A 74 12.61 -6.55 -3.54
C VAL A 74 12.80 -6.51 -2.03
N TYR A 75 12.13 -5.59 -1.37
CA TYR A 75 12.18 -5.45 0.08
C TYR A 75 10.90 -6.00 0.70
N SER A 76 11.05 -6.94 1.64
CA SER A 76 9.90 -7.54 2.32
C SER A 76 9.16 -6.52 3.17
N GLN A 77 7.86 -6.43 2.97
CA GLN A 77 6.90 -5.65 3.74
C GLN A 77 6.07 -6.59 4.64
N GLY A 78 5.28 -6.03 5.53
CA GLY A 78 4.32 -6.79 6.33
C GLY A 78 4.93 -7.59 7.46
N ALA A 79 4.59 -8.88 7.56
CA ALA A 79 4.89 -9.71 8.72
C ALA A 79 6.37 -9.76 9.12
N LYS A 80 7.26 -9.90 8.15
CA LYS A 80 8.70 -9.98 8.41
C LYS A 80 9.23 -8.67 8.98
N LEU A 81 8.87 -7.55 8.37
CA LEU A 81 9.27 -6.22 8.82
C LEU A 81 8.79 -5.95 10.26
N VAL A 82 7.54 -6.28 10.55
CA VAL A 82 6.96 -6.13 11.91
C VAL A 82 7.66 -7.04 12.90
N GLY A 83 7.87 -8.30 12.57
CA GLY A 83 8.58 -9.26 13.42
C GLY A 83 10.00 -8.79 13.77
N GLU A 84 10.77 -8.37 12.78
CA GLU A 84 12.11 -7.82 12.97
C GLU A 84 12.10 -6.55 13.85
N SER A 85 11.11 -5.66 13.67
CA SER A 85 10.97 -4.44 14.49
C SER A 85 10.61 -4.73 15.94
N ILE A 86 9.87 -5.81 16.20
CA ILE A 86 9.57 -6.30 17.54
C ILE A 86 10.84 -6.89 18.18
N GLU A 87 11.52 -7.79 17.47
CA GLU A 87 12.69 -8.49 17.97
C GLU A 87 13.85 -7.55 18.29
N ASN A 88 14.12 -6.55 17.45
CA ASN A 88 15.19 -5.59 17.65
C ASN A 88 14.77 -4.38 18.52
N GLY A 89 13.49 -4.29 18.92
CA GLY A 89 12.94 -3.25 19.79
C GLY A 89 12.68 -1.90 19.13
N THR A 90 12.86 -1.76 17.82
CA THR A 90 12.65 -0.48 17.12
C THR A 90 11.19 -0.03 17.13
N LEU A 91 10.23 -0.97 17.10
CA LEU A 91 8.80 -0.67 17.26
C LEU A 91 8.55 0.07 18.56
N TYR A 92 9.09 -0.43 19.68
CA TYR A 92 8.89 0.13 21.02
C TYR A 92 9.68 1.42 21.27
N ALA A 93 10.72 1.65 20.47
CA ALA A 93 11.48 2.90 20.48
C ALA A 93 10.78 4.02 19.69
N SER A 94 9.77 3.69 18.86
CA SER A 94 9.05 4.68 18.05
C SER A 94 8.31 5.72 18.92
N GLU A 95 8.19 6.93 18.41
CA GLU A 95 7.43 7.98 19.10
C GLU A 95 5.95 7.59 19.22
N THR A 96 5.38 7.02 18.17
CA THR A 96 3.98 6.58 18.17
C THR A 96 3.70 5.57 19.30
N TRP A 97 4.53 4.55 19.47
CA TRP A 97 4.37 3.59 20.56
C TRP A 97 4.43 4.28 21.94
N LYS A 98 5.45 5.10 22.16
CA LYS A 98 5.64 5.82 23.43
C LYS A 98 4.46 6.74 23.75
N GLU A 99 3.94 7.44 22.77
CA GLU A 99 2.77 8.31 22.94
C GLU A 99 1.51 7.52 23.29
N LEU A 100 1.28 6.35 22.64
CA LEU A 100 0.15 5.49 22.93
C LEU A 100 0.21 4.93 24.36
N VAL A 101 1.39 4.47 24.79
CA VAL A 101 1.60 3.98 26.16
C VAL A 101 1.42 5.09 27.20
N ALA A 102 2.03 6.26 26.97
CA ALA A 102 1.87 7.41 27.87
C ALA A 102 0.41 7.89 27.95
N ASN A 103 -0.30 7.88 26.82
CA ASN A 103 -1.73 8.25 26.79
C ASN A 103 -2.61 7.25 27.55
N ALA A 104 -2.20 5.99 27.68
CA ALA A 104 -2.94 4.96 28.40
C ALA A 104 -2.84 5.12 29.94
N GLU A 105 -2.05 6.06 30.45
CA GLU A 105 -2.04 6.36 31.89
C GLU A 105 -3.43 6.85 32.35
N GLY A 106 -4.06 6.10 33.24
CA GLY A 106 -5.44 6.35 33.72
C GLY A 106 -6.55 6.04 32.71
N LYS A 107 -6.22 5.55 31.51
CA LYS A 107 -7.13 5.17 30.43
C LYS A 107 -6.91 3.73 29.99
N ALA A 108 -7.55 3.33 28.89
CA ALA A 108 -7.37 2.01 28.31
C ALA A 108 -6.53 2.06 27.04
N MET A 109 -5.85 0.94 26.76
CA MET A 109 -5.24 0.64 25.49
C MET A 109 -6.01 -0.50 24.82
N HIS A 110 -6.39 -0.32 23.58
CA HIS A 110 -7.17 -1.28 22.82
C HIS A 110 -6.35 -1.84 21.67
N PHE A 111 -6.45 -3.14 21.45
CA PHE A 111 -5.82 -3.86 20.34
C PHE A 111 -6.90 -4.48 19.48
N MET A 112 -6.98 -4.07 18.23
CA MET A 112 -7.96 -4.57 17.27
C MET A 112 -7.24 -5.28 16.12
N GLY A 113 -7.74 -6.40 15.63
CA GLY A 113 -7.18 -7.07 14.47
C GLY A 113 -7.54 -8.55 14.37
N LEU A 114 -7.06 -9.17 13.30
CA LEU A 114 -7.33 -10.57 12.97
C LEU A 114 -6.52 -11.49 13.88
N LEU A 115 -7.22 -12.38 14.58
CA LEU A 115 -6.62 -13.28 15.57
C LEU A 115 -6.30 -14.64 14.94
N SER A 116 -5.13 -14.76 14.35
CA SER A 116 -4.58 -16.02 13.84
C SER A 116 -3.07 -15.93 13.61
N ASP A 117 -2.44 -17.03 13.25
CA ASP A 117 -1.07 -17.12 12.79
C ASP A 117 -0.97 -17.29 11.25
N GLY A 118 -2.06 -17.03 10.53
CA GLY A 118 -2.14 -17.18 9.08
C GLY A 118 -1.17 -16.29 8.30
N ASN A 119 -0.63 -15.26 8.94
CA ASN A 119 0.46 -14.42 8.43
C ASN A 119 0.14 -13.69 7.11
N VAL A 120 -1.15 -13.52 6.82
CA VAL A 120 -1.64 -12.78 5.64
C VAL A 120 -1.99 -11.33 6.02
N HIS A 121 -2.81 -11.13 7.04
CA HIS A 121 -3.23 -9.81 7.52
C HIS A 121 -2.58 -9.41 8.85
N SER A 122 -2.27 -10.39 9.68
CA SER A 122 -1.77 -10.23 11.04
C SER A 122 -1.01 -11.47 11.49
N ASN A 123 -0.43 -11.40 12.69
CA ASN A 123 0.09 -12.57 13.38
C ASN A 123 -0.18 -12.43 14.87
N ILE A 124 -0.75 -13.48 15.50
CA ILE A 124 -1.03 -13.50 16.94
C ILE A 124 0.23 -13.27 17.79
N SER A 125 1.41 -13.69 17.32
CA SER A 125 2.67 -13.46 18.04
C SER A 125 3.00 -11.98 18.17
N HIS A 126 2.64 -11.15 17.18
CA HIS A 126 2.81 -9.71 17.25
C HIS A 126 1.91 -9.10 18.33
N LEU A 127 0.62 -9.49 18.37
CA LEU A 127 -0.31 -9.04 19.40
C LEU A 127 0.19 -9.41 20.80
N ILE A 128 0.63 -10.65 21.00
CA ILE A 128 1.16 -11.12 22.29
C ILE A 128 2.39 -10.31 22.70
N ALA A 129 3.29 -10.02 21.77
CA ALA A 129 4.46 -9.19 22.03
C ALA A 129 4.09 -7.76 22.46
N LEU A 130 3.13 -7.14 21.76
CA LEU A 130 2.62 -5.80 22.11
C LEU A 130 1.97 -5.77 23.50
N LEU A 131 1.14 -6.78 23.83
CA LEU A 131 0.49 -6.89 25.16
C LEU A 131 1.52 -7.03 26.28
N LYS A 132 2.51 -7.90 26.11
CA LYS A 132 3.60 -8.09 27.09
C LYS A 132 4.41 -6.82 27.28
N GLN A 133 4.72 -6.11 26.21
CA GLN A 133 5.47 -4.86 26.28
C GLN A 133 4.64 -3.75 26.95
N ALA A 134 3.36 -3.59 26.59
CA ALA A 134 2.47 -2.64 27.23
C ALA A 134 2.37 -2.87 28.74
N HIS A 135 2.26 -4.13 29.16
CA HIS A 135 2.27 -4.50 30.58
C HIS A 135 3.59 -4.16 31.26
N ALA A 136 4.72 -4.47 30.63
CA ALA A 136 6.05 -4.15 31.15
C ALA A 136 6.27 -2.63 31.31
N GLU A 137 5.64 -1.83 30.46
CA GLU A 137 5.67 -0.36 30.50
C GLU A 137 4.57 0.25 31.39
N GLY A 138 3.81 -0.58 32.11
CA GLY A 138 2.89 -0.14 33.16
C GLY A 138 1.47 0.17 32.71
N VAL A 139 1.06 -0.20 31.50
CA VAL A 139 -0.34 -0.09 31.06
C VAL A 139 -1.21 -0.97 31.94
N LYS A 140 -2.24 -0.41 32.57
CA LYS A 140 -3.09 -1.10 33.54
C LYS A 140 -4.34 -1.73 32.92
N LYS A 141 -4.84 -1.16 31.83
CA LYS A 141 -6.06 -1.63 31.16
C LYS A 141 -5.76 -1.87 29.69
N ALA A 142 -5.85 -3.13 29.24
CA ALA A 142 -5.66 -3.50 27.85
C ALA A 142 -6.77 -4.46 27.38
N TYR A 143 -7.42 -4.09 26.29
CA TYR A 143 -8.57 -4.83 25.78
C TYR A 143 -8.38 -5.23 24.32
N CYS A 144 -8.71 -6.47 23.99
CA CYS A 144 -8.59 -7.02 22.65
C CYS A 144 -9.94 -7.08 21.97
N HIS A 145 -10.03 -6.57 20.75
CA HIS A 145 -11.17 -6.67 19.84
C HIS A 145 -10.77 -7.60 18.70
N ILE A 146 -11.19 -8.86 18.79
CA ILE A 146 -10.68 -9.95 17.96
C ILE A 146 -11.54 -10.19 16.73
N LEU A 147 -10.91 -10.19 15.56
CA LEU A 147 -11.55 -10.62 14.31
C LEU A 147 -11.17 -12.07 14.05
N LEU A 148 -12.17 -12.91 13.78
CA LEU A 148 -11.93 -14.35 13.61
C LEU A 148 -11.64 -14.66 12.16
N ASP A 149 -10.62 -15.49 11.93
CA ASP A 149 -10.09 -15.79 10.61
C ASP A 149 -10.88 -16.90 9.90
N GLY A 150 -10.48 -18.14 10.02
CA GLY A 150 -11.11 -19.28 9.36
C GLY A 150 -11.02 -19.27 7.83
N ARG A 151 -10.15 -18.45 7.27
CA ARG A 151 -9.88 -18.32 5.83
C ARG A 151 -8.41 -18.54 5.50
N ASP A 152 -7.51 -17.83 6.18
CA ASP A 152 -6.06 -17.96 6.00
C ASP A 152 -5.50 -19.08 6.89
N VAL A 153 -6.33 -19.60 7.79
CA VAL A 153 -6.12 -20.76 8.66
C VAL A 153 -7.34 -21.70 8.57
N PRO A 154 -7.31 -22.92 9.16
CA PRO A 154 -8.44 -23.84 9.10
C PRO A 154 -9.76 -23.20 9.56
N ALA A 155 -10.84 -23.54 8.88
CA ALA A 155 -12.14 -22.86 8.95
C ALA A 155 -12.76 -22.76 10.36
N THR A 156 -12.34 -23.61 11.30
CA THR A 156 -12.87 -23.69 12.67
C THR A 156 -11.78 -23.72 13.75
N SER A 157 -10.62 -23.09 13.47
CA SER A 157 -9.47 -23.06 14.39
C SER A 157 -9.48 -21.92 15.41
N ALA A 158 -10.48 -21.04 15.39
CA ALA A 158 -10.50 -19.83 16.23
C ALA A 158 -10.32 -20.09 17.73
N LEU A 159 -10.86 -21.21 18.25
CA LEU A 159 -10.73 -21.53 19.68
C LEU A 159 -9.29 -21.77 20.11
N GLU A 160 -8.42 -22.28 19.23
CA GLU A 160 -7.00 -22.48 19.52
C GLU A 160 -6.30 -21.14 19.76
N TYR A 161 -6.58 -20.14 18.94
CA TYR A 161 -6.02 -18.78 19.09
C TYR A 161 -6.63 -18.03 20.28
N VAL A 162 -7.93 -18.19 20.52
CA VAL A 162 -8.60 -17.61 21.69
C VAL A 162 -7.99 -18.19 22.98
N GLU A 163 -7.79 -19.49 23.08
CA GLU A 163 -7.17 -20.12 24.24
C GLU A 163 -5.74 -19.64 24.48
N GLN A 164 -4.95 -19.53 23.41
CA GLN A 164 -3.60 -19.00 23.47
C GLN A 164 -3.59 -17.55 23.99
N LEU A 165 -4.48 -16.69 23.46
CA LEU A 165 -4.59 -15.30 23.89
C LEU A 165 -5.06 -15.18 25.35
N GLU A 166 -6.11 -15.92 25.73
CA GLU A 166 -6.65 -15.91 27.11
C GLU A 166 -5.61 -16.38 28.13
N THR A 167 -4.76 -17.34 27.79
CA THR A 167 -3.64 -17.76 28.64
C THR A 167 -2.69 -16.60 28.90
N VAL A 168 -2.28 -15.87 27.87
CA VAL A 168 -1.40 -14.71 28.00
C VAL A 168 -2.08 -13.59 28.80
N LEU A 169 -3.35 -13.29 28.51
CA LEU A 169 -4.09 -12.25 29.25
C LEU A 169 -4.21 -12.60 30.73
N SER A 170 -4.43 -13.87 31.07
CA SER A 170 -4.47 -14.35 32.45
C SER A 170 -3.12 -14.16 33.17
N GLU A 171 -2.00 -14.42 32.48
CA GLU A 171 -0.66 -14.19 33.02
C GLU A 171 -0.37 -12.69 33.28
N LEU A 172 -0.90 -11.81 32.42
CA LEU A 172 -0.72 -10.36 32.53
C LEU A 172 -1.67 -9.70 33.53
N ASN A 173 -2.74 -10.37 33.97
CA ASN A 173 -3.68 -9.88 34.97
C ASN A 173 -3.09 -9.97 36.39
N THR A 174 -2.04 -9.19 36.63
CA THR A 174 -1.47 -8.98 37.95
C THR A 174 -2.29 -7.95 38.75
N GLU A 175 -1.97 -7.75 40.05
CA GLU A 175 -2.71 -6.80 40.89
C GLU A 175 -2.78 -5.40 40.24
N GLY A 176 -3.99 -4.89 40.09
CA GLY A 176 -4.28 -3.59 39.51
C GLY A 176 -4.30 -3.55 37.98
N CYS A 177 -4.17 -4.69 37.30
CA CYS A 177 -4.30 -4.81 35.85
C CYS A 177 -5.65 -5.43 35.46
N ASP A 178 -6.20 -4.99 34.32
CA ASP A 178 -7.38 -5.57 33.69
C ASP A 178 -7.11 -5.75 32.19
N TYR A 179 -6.78 -6.99 31.80
CA TYR A 179 -6.46 -7.42 30.45
C TYR A 179 -7.50 -8.44 30.01
N ALA A 180 -8.26 -8.17 28.95
CA ALA A 180 -9.34 -9.05 28.53
C ALA A 180 -9.65 -8.97 27.04
N ILE A 181 -10.30 -9.99 26.49
CA ILE A 181 -11.03 -9.90 25.23
C ILE A 181 -12.34 -9.16 25.51
N ALA A 182 -12.60 -8.07 24.77
CA ALA A 182 -13.79 -7.25 24.95
C ALA A 182 -14.88 -7.52 23.92
N SER A 183 -14.53 -7.84 22.69
CA SER A 183 -15.49 -8.09 21.62
C SER A 183 -14.85 -8.83 20.45
N GLY A 184 -15.67 -9.31 19.53
CA GLY A 184 -15.18 -9.97 18.34
C GLY A 184 -16.27 -10.25 17.30
N GLY A 185 -15.87 -10.97 16.26
CA GLY A 185 -16.73 -11.42 15.17
C GLY A 185 -15.91 -11.90 13.99
N GLY A 186 -16.52 -12.62 13.08
CA GLY A 186 -15.88 -13.14 11.90
C GLY A 186 -15.45 -12.02 10.94
N ARG A 187 -14.28 -12.16 10.34
CA ARG A 187 -13.69 -11.17 9.41
C ARG A 187 -14.57 -10.80 8.21
N MET A 188 -15.53 -11.67 7.85
CA MET A 188 -16.50 -11.43 6.77
C MET A 188 -17.83 -10.87 7.27
N GLN A 189 -17.96 -10.61 8.58
CA GLN A 189 -19.16 -10.06 9.20
C GLN A 189 -18.95 -8.66 9.79
N VAL A 190 -17.74 -8.36 10.24
CA VAL A 190 -17.41 -7.09 10.91
C VAL A 190 -16.08 -6.55 10.46
N THR A 191 -15.94 -5.24 10.40
CA THR A 191 -14.70 -4.44 10.36
C THR A 191 -13.87 -4.58 9.08
N MET A 192 -13.61 -5.81 8.61
CA MET A 192 -12.62 -6.09 7.58
C MET A 192 -13.20 -6.04 6.15
N ASP A 193 -13.96 -5.01 5.82
CA ASP A 193 -14.31 -4.72 4.43
C ASP A 193 -13.10 -4.21 3.65
N ARG A 194 -13.20 -4.18 2.34
CA ARG A 194 -12.18 -3.62 1.45
C ARG A 194 -12.82 -3.05 0.20
N TYR A 195 -12.15 -2.03 -0.37
CA TYR A 195 -12.55 -1.40 -1.62
C TYR A 195 -13.95 -0.79 -1.56
N GLU A 196 -14.33 -0.31 -0.37
CA GLU A 196 -15.63 0.30 -0.09
C GLU A 196 -16.85 -0.56 -0.53
N ALA A 197 -16.67 -1.89 -0.52
CA ALA A 197 -17.70 -2.81 -1.00
C ALA A 197 -18.90 -2.89 -0.05
N ASN A 198 -18.68 -2.71 1.24
CA ASN A 198 -19.73 -2.82 2.25
C ASN A 198 -19.39 -2.05 3.54
N TRP A 199 -19.57 -0.74 3.53
CA TRP A 199 -19.40 0.08 4.73
C TRP A 199 -20.27 -0.35 5.92
N GLY A 200 -21.39 -1.03 5.68
CA GLY A 200 -22.23 -1.59 6.73
C GLY A 200 -21.52 -2.68 7.56
N MET A 201 -20.55 -3.37 6.99
CA MET A 201 -19.68 -4.32 7.73
C MET A 201 -18.75 -3.55 8.67
N VAL A 202 -18.18 -2.45 8.23
CA VAL A 202 -17.31 -1.59 9.05
C VAL A 202 -18.12 -0.92 10.15
N GLU A 203 -19.32 -0.40 9.83
CA GLU A 203 -20.24 0.15 10.83
C GLU A 203 -20.60 -0.88 11.89
N LYS A 204 -20.94 -2.11 11.51
CA LYS A 204 -21.22 -3.19 12.46
C LYS A 204 -20.03 -3.43 13.40
N GLY A 205 -18.80 -3.44 12.85
CA GLY A 205 -17.58 -3.50 13.66
C GLY A 205 -17.46 -2.32 14.62
N TRP A 206 -17.73 -1.11 14.15
CA TRP A 206 -17.73 0.09 14.98
C TRP A 206 -18.71 -0.02 16.15
N ARG A 207 -19.99 -0.39 15.87
CA ARG A 207 -21.01 -0.57 16.90
C ARG A 207 -20.58 -1.61 17.94
N THR A 208 -19.94 -2.69 17.49
CA THR A 208 -19.51 -3.80 18.37
C THR A 208 -18.30 -3.41 19.20
N HIS A 209 -17.24 -2.91 18.57
CA HIS A 209 -15.95 -2.70 19.25
C HIS A 209 -15.88 -1.37 19.98
N VAL A 210 -16.40 -0.29 19.39
CA VAL A 210 -16.35 1.05 19.96
C VAL A 210 -17.50 1.27 20.94
N GLU A 211 -18.72 0.96 20.52
CA GLU A 211 -19.91 1.27 21.33
C GLU A 211 -20.30 0.13 22.29
N GLY A 212 -19.72 -1.07 22.12
CA GLY A 212 -20.03 -2.25 22.93
C GLY A 212 -21.43 -2.79 22.69
N LEU A 213 -21.96 -2.60 21.47
CA LEU A 213 -23.30 -3.04 21.10
C LEU A 213 -23.25 -4.38 20.38
N GLY A 214 -24.01 -5.36 20.86
CA GLY A 214 -24.07 -6.69 20.29
C GLY A 214 -24.57 -7.73 21.29
N ARG A 215 -24.71 -8.97 20.83
CA ARG A 215 -25.07 -10.08 21.71
C ARG A 215 -23.95 -10.32 22.72
N GLN A 216 -24.33 -10.40 24.00
CA GLN A 216 -23.41 -10.53 25.11
C GLN A 216 -23.16 -11.99 25.49
N PHE A 217 -21.90 -12.28 25.82
CA PHE A 217 -21.44 -13.59 26.28
C PHE A 217 -20.44 -13.40 27.42
N ALA A 218 -20.30 -14.40 28.28
CA ALA A 218 -19.33 -14.33 29.39
C ALA A 218 -17.87 -14.48 28.89
N SER A 219 -17.65 -15.05 27.71
CA SER A 219 -16.33 -15.21 27.10
C SER A 219 -16.41 -15.31 25.58
N ALA A 220 -15.29 -15.06 24.90
CA ALA A 220 -15.16 -15.29 23.46
C ALA A 220 -15.38 -16.76 23.10
N LYS A 221 -14.91 -17.69 23.93
CA LYS A 221 -15.14 -19.13 23.75
C LYS A 221 -16.63 -19.47 23.73
N GLU A 222 -17.38 -18.99 24.70
CA GLU A 222 -18.84 -19.19 24.77
C GLU A 222 -19.53 -18.64 23.53
N ALA A 223 -19.15 -17.45 23.07
CA ALA A 223 -19.71 -16.84 21.87
C ALA A 223 -19.49 -17.71 20.62
N ILE A 224 -18.26 -18.18 20.41
CA ILE A 224 -17.89 -19.01 19.27
C ILE A 224 -18.64 -20.35 19.30
N GLU A 225 -18.64 -21.04 20.44
CA GLU A 225 -19.34 -22.33 20.60
C GLU A 225 -20.85 -22.20 20.40
N THR A 226 -21.45 -21.13 20.96
CA THR A 226 -22.89 -20.88 20.82
C THR A 226 -23.27 -20.61 19.36
N TYR A 227 -22.56 -19.71 18.68
CA TYR A 227 -22.86 -19.41 17.28
C TYR A 227 -22.64 -20.60 16.36
N ARG A 228 -21.57 -21.38 16.55
CA ARG A 228 -21.36 -22.63 15.79
C ARG A 228 -22.50 -23.62 15.99
N ASN A 229 -23.00 -23.76 17.22
CA ASN A 229 -24.11 -24.65 17.52
C ASN A 229 -25.45 -24.16 16.93
N GLU A 230 -25.69 -22.86 16.93
CA GLU A 230 -26.94 -22.28 16.44
C GLU A 230 -27.00 -22.22 14.91
N THR A 231 -25.87 -21.92 14.24
CA THR A 231 -25.88 -21.58 12.81
C THR A 231 -25.06 -22.53 11.94
N GLY A 232 -24.15 -23.31 12.54
CA GLY A 232 -23.20 -24.15 11.80
C GLY A 232 -22.15 -23.34 11.01
N CYS A 233 -21.99 -22.03 11.28
CA CYS A 233 -21.06 -21.18 10.55
C CYS A 233 -19.59 -21.50 10.87
N ILE A 234 -18.74 -21.24 9.90
CA ILE A 234 -17.28 -21.23 10.08
C ILE A 234 -16.82 -19.89 10.67
N ASP A 235 -15.60 -19.83 11.14
CA ASP A 235 -15.10 -18.71 11.94
C ASP A 235 -15.16 -17.35 11.21
N GLN A 236 -14.84 -17.31 9.92
CA GLN A 236 -14.89 -16.05 9.16
C GLN A 236 -16.32 -15.44 9.08
N ASP A 237 -17.36 -16.26 9.20
CA ASP A 237 -18.76 -15.87 9.09
C ASP A 237 -19.47 -15.74 10.45
N LEU A 238 -18.72 -15.84 11.54
CA LEU A 238 -19.24 -15.77 12.91
C LEU A 238 -19.83 -14.39 13.18
N PRO A 239 -21.10 -14.28 13.69
CA PRO A 239 -21.68 -12.99 14.01
C PRO A 239 -20.88 -12.21 15.07
N ALA A 240 -21.10 -10.91 15.11
CA ALA A 240 -20.52 -10.03 16.11
C ALA A 240 -20.93 -10.42 17.53
N PHE A 241 -20.01 -10.29 18.47
CA PHE A 241 -20.28 -10.52 19.90
C PHE A 241 -19.55 -9.53 20.80
N VAL A 242 -20.10 -9.33 22.00
CA VAL A 242 -19.51 -8.53 23.07
C VAL A 242 -19.29 -9.42 24.28
N VAL A 243 -18.09 -9.34 24.86
CA VAL A 243 -17.84 -10.01 26.14
C VAL A 243 -18.33 -9.10 27.27
N ALA A 244 -19.14 -9.65 28.16
CA ALA A 244 -19.78 -8.90 29.24
C ALA A 244 -19.49 -9.50 30.61
N ARG A 245 -19.36 -8.62 31.61
CA ARG A 245 -19.29 -8.96 33.03
C ARG A 245 -20.48 -8.29 33.74
N ASN A 246 -21.29 -9.07 34.45
CA ASN A 246 -22.48 -8.58 35.17
C ASN A 246 -23.48 -7.81 34.27
N GLY A 247 -23.63 -8.21 33.00
CA GLY A 247 -24.55 -7.59 32.04
C GLY A 247 -24.04 -6.31 31.38
N GLU A 248 -22.81 -5.87 31.67
CA GLU A 248 -22.17 -4.74 31.06
C GLU A 248 -20.97 -5.17 30.20
N PRO A 249 -20.72 -4.55 29.02
CA PRO A 249 -19.52 -4.82 28.25
C PRO A 249 -18.25 -4.71 29.09
N VAL A 250 -17.34 -5.66 28.91
CA VAL A 250 -16.01 -5.63 29.58
C VAL A 250 -15.29 -4.34 29.31
N ALA A 251 -15.33 -3.86 28.08
CA ALA A 251 -14.80 -2.57 27.69
C ALA A 251 -15.48 -2.04 26.44
N LYS A 252 -15.49 -0.71 26.35
CA LYS A 252 -15.81 0.07 25.15
C LYS A 252 -14.60 0.90 24.80
N ILE A 253 -14.44 1.31 23.56
CA ILE A 253 -13.42 2.27 23.19
C ILE A 253 -13.95 3.68 23.48
N ASN A 254 -13.42 4.32 24.52
CA ASN A 254 -13.85 5.64 24.94
C ASN A 254 -13.02 6.73 24.27
N ASN A 255 -13.60 7.92 24.16
CA ASN A 255 -12.86 9.08 23.68
C ASN A 255 -11.56 9.29 24.48
N GLY A 256 -10.47 9.48 23.75
CA GLY A 256 -9.14 9.69 24.32
C GLY A 256 -8.39 8.41 24.70
N ASP A 257 -8.95 7.22 24.57
CA ASP A 257 -8.21 5.97 24.72
C ASP A 257 -7.13 5.81 23.63
N SER A 258 -6.21 4.88 23.82
CA SER A 258 -5.24 4.46 22.82
C SER A 258 -5.77 3.24 22.06
N VAL A 259 -5.70 3.24 20.74
CA VAL A 259 -6.16 2.13 19.88
C VAL A 259 -5.07 1.75 18.88
N ILE A 260 -4.73 0.48 18.84
CA ILE A 260 -3.78 -0.11 17.90
C ILE A 260 -4.52 -1.10 17.02
N LEU A 261 -4.48 -0.90 15.71
CA LEU A 261 -4.87 -1.89 14.73
C LEU A 261 -3.63 -2.73 14.37
N PHE A 262 -3.56 -3.97 14.88
CA PHE A 262 -2.34 -4.78 14.73
C PHE A 262 -2.24 -5.56 13.42
N ASN A 263 -3.16 -5.39 12.49
CA ASN A 263 -3.02 -5.87 11.13
C ASN A 263 -1.89 -5.12 10.42
N PHE A 264 -1.04 -5.84 9.69
CA PHE A 264 0.03 -5.23 8.87
C PHE A 264 -0.36 -5.11 7.39
N ARG A 265 -1.36 -5.85 6.90
CA ARG A 265 -1.86 -5.74 5.53
C ARG A 265 -2.96 -4.69 5.43
N GLY A 266 -2.80 -3.78 4.46
CA GLY A 266 -3.63 -2.58 4.36
C GLY A 266 -5.02 -2.78 3.77
N ASP A 267 -5.21 -3.71 2.80
CA ASP A 267 -6.43 -3.79 1.98
C ASP A 267 -7.76 -3.87 2.79
N ARG A 268 -7.74 -4.49 3.97
CA ARG A 268 -8.88 -4.62 4.88
C ARG A 268 -8.73 -3.86 6.20
N ALA A 269 -7.77 -2.95 6.26
CA ALA A 269 -7.47 -2.13 7.43
C ALA A 269 -7.75 -0.64 7.20
N GLN A 270 -7.78 -0.20 5.94
CA GLN A 270 -7.93 1.21 5.57
C GLN A 270 -9.26 1.80 6.06
N GLU A 271 -10.37 1.13 5.81
CA GLU A 271 -11.71 1.67 6.08
C GLU A 271 -11.97 1.91 7.57
N ILE A 272 -11.61 0.97 8.44
CA ILE A 272 -11.71 1.16 9.88
C ILE A 272 -10.73 2.23 10.38
N SER A 273 -9.55 2.35 9.75
CA SER A 273 -8.60 3.41 10.06
C SER A 273 -9.18 4.79 9.73
N LEU A 274 -9.82 4.94 8.57
CA LEU A 274 -10.54 6.17 8.21
C LEU A 274 -11.61 6.51 9.24
N ALA A 275 -12.35 5.51 9.71
CA ALA A 275 -13.38 5.71 10.74
C ALA A 275 -12.80 6.20 12.07
N PHE A 276 -11.56 5.85 12.43
CA PHE A 276 -10.89 6.37 13.63
C PHE A 276 -10.22 7.73 13.40
N ASP A 277 -9.53 7.93 12.28
CA ASP A 277 -8.66 9.09 12.05
C ASP A 277 -9.40 10.32 11.50
N ARG A 278 -10.35 10.13 10.57
CA ARG A 278 -10.93 11.25 9.83
C ARG A 278 -12.00 11.99 10.64
N LYS A 279 -11.84 13.30 10.78
CA LYS A 279 -12.84 14.17 11.43
C LYS A 279 -14.07 14.37 10.55
N ASP A 280 -13.86 14.43 9.25
CA ASP A 280 -14.87 14.63 8.19
C ASP A 280 -15.43 13.30 7.64
N PHE A 281 -15.27 12.21 8.38
CA PHE A 281 -15.79 10.89 8.02
C PHE A 281 -17.31 10.88 7.92
N ASP A 282 -17.85 10.42 6.80
CA ASP A 282 -19.27 10.53 6.43
C ASP A 282 -19.94 9.20 6.02
N LYS A 283 -19.21 8.06 6.12
CA LYS A 283 -19.74 6.77 5.64
C LYS A 283 -20.77 6.13 6.58
N PHE A 284 -20.71 6.48 7.88
CA PHE A 284 -21.74 6.15 8.89
C PHE A 284 -21.62 7.08 10.10
N ASP A 285 -22.72 7.17 10.87
CA ASP A 285 -22.75 8.03 12.06
C ASP A 285 -21.89 7.46 13.19
N ARG A 286 -21.15 8.35 13.88
CA ARG A 286 -20.34 8.05 15.06
C ARG A 286 -20.80 8.91 16.25
N PRO A 287 -21.98 8.63 16.84
CA PRO A 287 -22.56 9.50 17.85
C PRO A 287 -21.67 9.59 19.10
N GLY A 288 -21.34 10.82 19.49
CA GLY A 288 -20.51 11.09 20.68
C GLY A 288 -19.02 10.80 20.51
N TYR A 289 -18.57 10.34 19.36
CA TYR A 289 -17.14 10.13 19.10
C TYR A 289 -16.44 11.47 18.85
N THR A 290 -15.39 11.72 19.62
CA THR A 290 -14.57 12.94 19.52
C THR A 290 -13.10 12.63 19.22
N GLY A 291 -12.73 11.37 19.19
CA GLY A 291 -11.39 10.89 18.84
C GLY A 291 -10.73 10.02 19.90
N VAL A 292 -9.81 9.21 19.45
CA VAL A 292 -8.89 8.38 20.22
C VAL A 292 -7.46 8.69 19.75
N LYS A 293 -6.44 8.18 20.44
CA LYS A 293 -5.11 8.06 19.85
C LYS A 293 -5.04 6.75 19.08
N PHE A 294 -5.14 6.83 17.77
CA PHE A 294 -5.16 5.68 16.87
C PHE A 294 -3.82 5.48 16.17
N ALA A 295 -3.40 4.24 16.01
CA ALA A 295 -2.28 3.87 15.16
C ALA A 295 -2.52 2.52 14.49
N GLY A 296 -2.09 2.40 13.23
CA GLY A 296 -1.92 1.11 12.56
C GLY A 296 -0.58 0.46 12.87
N MET A 297 -0.43 -0.79 12.48
CA MET A 297 0.88 -1.46 12.56
C MET A 297 1.86 -0.88 11.56
N LEU A 298 1.41 -0.67 10.33
CA LEU A 298 2.10 -0.02 9.23
C LEU A 298 1.25 1.13 8.68
N GLN A 299 1.81 1.96 7.83
CA GLN A 299 1.02 2.82 6.96
C GLN A 299 0.40 1.96 5.86
N TYR A 300 -0.92 1.99 5.73
CA TYR A 300 -1.66 1.14 4.79
C TYR A 300 -1.82 1.76 3.41
N ASP A 301 -1.76 3.08 3.37
CA ASP A 301 -1.83 3.88 2.15
C ASP A 301 -1.12 5.21 2.40
N GLY A 302 0.01 5.40 1.76
CA GLY A 302 0.81 6.62 1.92
C GLY A 302 0.29 7.78 1.07
N ASP A 303 -0.33 7.51 -0.07
CA ASP A 303 -0.94 8.54 -0.90
C ASP A 303 -2.08 9.24 -0.17
N LEU A 304 -2.89 8.46 0.55
CA LEU A 304 -4.02 8.94 1.34
C LEU A 304 -3.66 9.23 2.80
N ASN A 305 -2.42 8.95 3.22
CA ASN A 305 -1.96 9.05 4.61
C ASN A 305 -2.88 8.27 5.58
N ILE A 306 -3.03 6.97 5.36
CA ILE A 306 -3.88 6.07 6.13
C ILE A 306 -3.04 4.93 6.72
N PRO A 307 -3.03 4.75 8.04
CA PRO A 307 -3.44 5.71 9.06
C PRO A 307 -2.45 6.87 9.17
N GLU A 308 -2.87 7.95 9.83
CA GLU A 308 -2.01 9.11 10.10
C GLU A 308 -0.80 8.75 10.98
N HIS A 309 -1.00 7.81 11.94
CA HIS A 309 0.03 7.30 12.83
C HIS A 309 0.17 5.79 12.71
N TYR A 310 1.40 5.29 12.72
CA TYR A 310 1.71 3.86 12.64
C TYR A 310 2.96 3.51 13.44
N LEU A 311 3.09 2.22 13.82
CA LEU A 311 4.11 1.76 14.77
C LEU A 311 5.46 1.46 14.10
N VAL A 312 5.44 0.87 12.91
CA VAL A 312 6.64 0.40 12.21
C VAL A 312 6.87 1.25 10.98
N GLN A 313 8.02 1.91 10.94
CA GLN A 313 8.43 2.71 9.79
C GLN A 313 8.94 1.82 8.66
N PRO A 314 8.73 2.19 7.39
CA PRO A 314 9.40 1.53 6.27
C PRO A 314 10.91 1.58 6.46
N PRO A 315 11.64 0.49 6.13
CA PRO A 315 13.09 0.50 6.24
C PRO A 315 13.71 1.45 5.22
N VAL A 316 14.84 2.09 5.57
CA VAL A 316 15.66 2.83 4.60
C VAL A 316 16.45 1.80 3.79
N ILE A 317 16.17 1.73 2.50
CA ILE A 317 16.79 0.81 1.55
C ILE A 317 18.12 1.43 1.08
N LYS A 318 19.17 0.62 1.03
CA LYS A 318 20.51 1.01 0.56
C LYS A 318 20.80 0.40 -0.80
N ASN A 319 21.86 0.89 -1.43
CA ASN A 319 22.27 0.50 -2.79
C ASN A 319 21.14 0.77 -3.80
N THR A 320 20.61 1.99 -3.78
CA THR A 320 19.60 2.44 -4.75
C THR A 320 20.25 2.79 -6.09
N LEU A 321 19.43 2.88 -7.15
CA LEU A 321 19.91 3.32 -8.46
C LEU A 321 20.57 4.70 -8.38
N THR A 322 19.95 5.64 -7.66
CA THR A 322 20.53 6.97 -7.45
C THR A 322 21.90 6.93 -6.79
N GLU A 323 22.10 6.07 -5.76
CA GLU A 323 23.43 5.91 -5.14
C GLU A 323 24.45 5.41 -6.15
N VAL A 324 24.12 4.41 -6.96
CA VAL A 324 25.01 3.87 -8.00
C VAL A 324 25.34 4.93 -9.07
N LEU A 325 24.33 5.70 -9.50
CA LEU A 325 24.53 6.76 -10.50
C LEU A 325 25.34 7.92 -9.94
N CYS A 326 25.12 8.31 -8.68
CA CYS A 326 25.90 9.33 -7.99
C CYS A 326 27.38 8.93 -7.86
N GLU A 327 27.67 7.69 -7.47
CA GLU A 327 29.03 7.16 -7.40
C GLU A 327 29.75 7.18 -8.75
N ALA A 328 29.00 6.99 -9.83
CA ALA A 328 29.50 7.07 -11.20
C ALA A 328 29.60 8.53 -11.75
N GLY A 329 29.20 9.55 -10.97
CA GLY A 329 29.20 10.95 -11.40
C GLY A 329 28.13 11.30 -12.43
N ILE A 330 27.03 10.56 -12.46
CA ILE A 330 25.92 10.74 -13.39
C ILE A 330 24.97 11.83 -12.88
N HIS A 331 24.65 12.80 -13.72
CA HIS A 331 23.65 13.81 -13.42
C HIS A 331 22.25 13.28 -13.65
N GLU A 332 21.40 13.41 -12.63
CA GLU A 332 20.02 12.93 -12.61
C GLU A 332 19.00 14.07 -12.55
N TYR A 333 17.86 13.85 -13.19
CA TYR A 333 16.69 14.71 -13.10
C TYR A 333 15.44 13.89 -12.79
N ALA A 334 14.71 14.29 -11.76
CA ALA A 334 13.46 13.66 -11.35
C ALA A 334 12.31 14.67 -11.38
N LEU A 335 11.20 14.31 -12.00
CA LEU A 335 10.06 15.18 -12.23
C LEU A 335 8.73 14.46 -12.01
N SER A 336 7.85 15.07 -11.27
CA SER A 336 6.41 14.79 -11.31
C SER A 336 5.63 16.00 -10.81
N GLU A 337 4.30 15.91 -10.87
CA GLU A 337 3.46 16.84 -10.14
C GLU A 337 3.31 16.43 -8.67
N THR A 338 2.76 17.31 -7.82
CA THR A 338 2.67 17.14 -6.35
C THR A 338 2.19 15.76 -5.93
N GLN A 339 1.21 15.19 -6.63
CA GLN A 339 0.61 13.89 -6.28
C GLN A 339 1.61 12.73 -6.28
N LYS A 340 2.62 12.78 -7.14
CA LYS A 340 3.61 11.70 -7.30
C LYS A 340 5.07 12.16 -7.18
N TYR A 341 5.29 13.40 -6.72
CA TYR A 341 6.65 13.92 -6.49
C TYR A 341 7.43 13.08 -5.47
N GLY A 342 6.79 12.71 -4.37
CA GLY A 342 7.39 11.83 -3.36
C GLY A 342 7.76 10.44 -3.90
N HIS A 343 7.04 9.96 -4.93
CA HIS A 343 7.30 8.65 -5.53
C HIS A 343 8.58 8.66 -6.39
N VAL A 344 8.80 9.69 -7.17
CA VAL A 344 10.03 9.83 -7.99
C VAL A 344 11.24 10.32 -7.20
N THR A 345 11.09 10.64 -5.92
CA THR A 345 12.14 11.11 -5.02
C THR A 345 12.33 10.23 -3.80
N TYR A 346 11.47 10.35 -2.79
CA TYR A 346 11.57 9.64 -1.51
C TYR A 346 11.48 8.11 -1.67
N PHE A 347 10.40 7.61 -2.26
CA PHE A 347 10.21 6.16 -2.45
C PHE A 347 11.21 5.58 -3.46
N TRP A 348 11.48 6.29 -4.54
CA TRP A 348 12.52 5.93 -5.50
C TRP A 348 13.89 5.73 -4.82
N ASN A 349 14.23 6.58 -3.88
CA ASN A 349 15.48 6.53 -3.12
C ASN A 349 15.41 5.60 -1.90
N GLY A 350 14.51 4.62 -1.88
CA GLY A 350 14.43 3.62 -0.83
C GLY A 350 13.95 4.18 0.50
N ASN A 351 12.92 5.02 0.49
CA ASN A 351 12.34 5.68 1.67
C ASN A 351 13.32 6.67 2.34
N ARG A 352 14.12 7.33 1.54
CA ARG A 352 15.10 8.30 1.99
C ARG A 352 14.68 9.71 1.61
N SER A 353 14.62 10.61 2.60
CA SER A 353 14.38 12.04 2.37
C SER A 353 15.63 12.75 1.86
N GLY A 354 15.42 13.71 0.97
CA GLY A 354 16.49 14.51 0.39
C GLY A 354 17.24 13.80 -0.73
N LYS A 355 18.26 14.46 -1.23
CA LYS A 355 19.13 13.96 -2.30
C LYS A 355 20.25 13.07 -1.75
N VAL A 356 20.72 12.16 -2.56
CA VAL A 356 21.93 11.37 -2.28
C VAL A 356 23.18 12.25 -2.52
N CYS A 357 23.17 12.99 -3.63
CA CYS A 357 24.24 13.91 -3.98
C CYS A 357 23.66 15.23 -4.52
N GLU A 358 23.78 16.31 -3.74
CA GLU A 358 23.21 17.62 -4.06
C GLU A 358 23.70 18.21 -5.39
N GLU A 359 24.94 17.89 -5.78
CA GLU A 359 25.56 18.44 -6.98
C GLU A 359 25.12 17.72 -8.27
N LEU A 360 24.66 16.47 -8.17
CA LEU A 360 24.34 15.63 -9.32
C LEU A 360 22.85 15.46 -9.57
N GLU A 361 22.00 15.76 -8.59
CA GLU A 361 20.57 15.51 -8.64
C GLU A 361 19.77 16.82 -8.72
N VAL A 362 18.81 16.86 -9.63
CA VAL A 362 17.78 17.91 -9.68
C VAL A 362 16.41 17.26 -9.53
N TYR A 363 15.65 17.70 -8.52
CA TYR A 363 14.27 17.30 -8.28
C TYR A 363 13.37 18.51 -8.56
N GLU A 364 12.40 18.33 -9.45
CA GLU A 364 11.44 19.39 -9.81
C GLU A 364 10.02 18.90 -9.56
N GLU A 365 9.24 19.71 -8.86
CA GLU A 365 7.82 19.49 -8.59
C GLU A 365 6.99 20.48 -9.40
N ILE A 366 5.96 19.98 -10.08
CA ILE A 366 4.92 20.80 -10.70
C ILE A 366 3.73 20.80 -9.77
N PRO A 367 3.29 21.99 -9.25
CA PRO A 367 2.12 22.04 -8.37
C PRO A 367 0.86 21.48 -9.03
N SER A 368 0.24 20.50 -8.39
CA SER A 368 -1.05 19.93 -8.82
C SER A 368 -2.18 20.93 -8.61
N ASP A 369 -3.20 20.87 -9.46
CA ASP A 369 -4.45 21.62 -9.24
C ASP A 369 -5.25 21.02 -8.08
N VAL A 370 -5.90 21.88 -7.28
CA VAL A 370 -6.74 21.47 -6.16
C VAL A 370 -8.21 21.38 -6.64
N ILE A 371 -8.47 20.46 -7.56
CA ILE A 371 -9.80 20.17 -8.11
C ILE A 371 -9.96 18.65 -8.25
N PRO A 372 -11.18 18.11 -8.29
CA PRO A 372 -11.40 16.70 -8.55
C PRO A 372 -10.76 16.25 -9.86
N PHE A 373 -10.08 15.10 -9.86
CA PHE A 373 -9.29 14.64 -11.01
C PHE A 373 -10.13 14.37 -12.25
N GLU A 374 -11.37 13.91 -12.09
CA GLU A 374 -12.31 13.69 -13.20
C GLU A 374 -12.74 14.99 -13.90
N GLN A 375 -12.58 16.14 -13.23
CA GLN A 375 -12.87 17.46 -13.82
C GLN A 375 -11.68 18.04 -14.59
N ALA A 376 -10.46 17.58 -14.32
CA ALA A 376 -9.25 17.95 -15.02
C ALA A 376 -8.35 16.73 -15.27
N PRO A 377 -8.79 15.73 -16.03
CA PRO A 377 -8.09 14.46 -16.18
C PRO A 377 -6.76 14.55 -16.94
N ALA A 378 -6.51 15.64 -17.63
CA ALA A 378 -5.18 15.93 -18.20
C ALA A 378 -4.12 16.14 -17.09
N MET A 379 -4.56 16.56 -15.90
CA MET A 379 -3.67 16.90 -14.79
C MET A 379 -2.54 17.83 -15.28
N LYS A 380 -1.28 17.55 -14.92
CA LYS A 380 -0.10 18.32 -15.36
C LYS A 380 0.72 17.60 -16.44
N SER A 381 0.10 16.70 -17.21
CA SER A 381 0.81 15.91 -18.22
C SER A 381 1.51 16.79 -19.29
N ALA A 382 0.90 17.91 -19.67
CA ALA A 382 1.49 18.84 -20.63
C ALA A 382 2.75 19.53 -20.06
N GLU A 383 2.67 20.01 -18.83
CA GLU A 383 3.78 20.68 -18.15
C GLU A 383 4.92 19.70 -17.83
N ILE A 384 4.60 18.47 -17.41
CA ILE A 384 5.59 17.40 -17.21
C ILE A 384 6.32 17.14 -18.52
N THR A 385 5.58 17.02 -19.62
CA THR A 385 6.15 16.78 -20.96
C THR A 385 7.07 17.92 -21.39
N GLU A 386 6.62 19.17 -21.25
CA GLU A 386 7.42 20.37 -21.61
C GLU A 386 8.74 20.39 -20.84
N LYS A 387 8.70 20.16 -19.52
CA LYS A 387 9.88 20.13 -18.66
C LYS A 387 10.83 18.98 -19.01
N MET A 388 10.31 17.78 -19.32
CA MET A 388 11.15 16.68 -19.78
C MET A 388 11.86 17.02 -21.08
N VAL A 389 11.16 17.54 -22.09
CA VAL A 389 11.74 17.93 -23.38
C VAL A 389 12.78 19.05 -23.21
N GLU A 390 12.51 20.06 -22.38
CA GLU A 390 13.45 21.14 -22.06
C GLU A 390 14.75 20.57 -21.46
N ASN A 391 14.65 19.67 -20.48
CA ASN A 391 15.82 19.10 -19.82
C ASN A 391 16.57 18.10 -20.72
N MET A 392 15.90 17.37 -21.60
CA MET A 392 16.55 16.58 -22.64
C MET A 392 17.34 17.47 -23.62
N ALA A 393 16.76 18.58 -24.05
CA ALA A 393 17.43 19.55 -24.94
C ALA A 393 18.66 20.17 -24.28
N SER A 394 18.65 20.37 -22.99
CA SER A 394 19.79 20.93 -22.23
C SER A 394 21.04 20.05 -22.26
N LYS A 395 20.89 18.75 -22.46
CA LYS A 395 21.95 17.72 -22.41
C LYS A 395 22.76 17.69 -21.10
N LYS A 396 22.20 18.25 -20.03
CA LYS A 396 22.83 18.27 -18.69
C LYS A 396 22.77 16.94 -17.98
N PHE A 397 21.69 16.19 -18.20
CA PHE A 397 21.38 14.98 -17.46
C PHE A 397 21.60 13.74 -18.31
N GLN A 398 22.21 12.72 -17.72
CA GLN A 398 22.41 11.42 -18.34
C GLN A 398 21.32 10.42 -17.96
N PHE A 399 20.61 10.67 -16.84
CA PHE A 399 19.44 9.92 -16.44
C PHE A 399 18.32 10.88 -16.04
N LEU A 400 17.18 10.78 -16.74
CA LEU A 400 15.97 11.54 -16.42
C LEU A 400 14.84 10.57 -16.13
N ARG A 401 14.06 10.86 -15.09
CA ARG A 401 12.84 10.10 -14.78
C ARG A 401 11.67 11.03 -14.57
N CYS A 402 10.50 10.62 -15.06
CA CYS A 402 9.25 11.30 -14.75
C CYS A 402 8.14 10.31 -14.48
N ASN A 403 7.13 10.75 -13.74
CA ASN A 403 5.89 10.04 -13.51
C ASN A 403 4.72 10.87 -14.04
N PHE A 404 3.86 10.23 -14.84
CA PHE A 404 2.56 10.74 -15.23
C PHE A 404 1.49 10.12 -14.33
N PRO A 405 0.92 10.84 -13.35
CA PRO A 405 -0.01 10.27 -12.36
C PRO A 405 -1.39 9.92 -12.91
N ASN A 406 -1.66 10.30 -14.13
CA ASN A 406 -3.00 10.34 -14.73
C ASN A 406 -3.77 9.02 -14.64
N GLY A 407 -3.14 7.89 -14.99
CA GLY A 407 -3.80 6.57 -15.01
C GLY A 407 -4.26 6.13 -13.62
N ASP A 408 -3.47 6.45 -12.59
CA ASP A 408 -3.78 6.11 -11.21
C ASP A 408 -4.75 7.10 -10.58
N MET A 409 -4.40 8.39 -10.54
CA MET A 409 -5.19 9.40 -9.83
C MET A 409 -6.59 9.58 -10.44
N VAL A 410 -6.70 9.59 -11.77
CA VAL A 410 -8.00 9.65 -12.44
C VAL A 410 -8.70 8.29 -12.36
N GLY A 411 -7.95 7.17 -12.41
CA GLY A 411 -8.46 5.81 -12.23
C GLY A 411 -9.24 5.63 -10.93
N HIS A 412 -8.75 6.17 -9.83
CA HIS A 412 -9.41 6.13 -8.54
C HIS A 412 -10.79 6.83 -8.49
N THR A 413 -11.08 7.70 -9.45
CA THR A 413 -12.41 8.35 -9.53
C THR A 413 -13.51 7.42 -10.04
N GLY A 414 -13.14 6.33 -10.73
CA GLY A 414 -14.09 5.42 -11.36
C GLY A 414 -14.81 5.99 -12.59
N VAL A 415 -14.46 7.19 -13.04
CA VAL A 415 -15.12 7.87 -14.18
C VAL A 415 -14.42 7.49 -15.49
N MET A 416 -14.95 6.49 -16.18
CA MET A 416 -14.34 5.87 -17.37
C MET A 416 -13.92 6.88 -18.45
N ASP A 417 -14.81 7.82 -18.82
CA ASP A 417 -14.51 8.82 -19.87
C ASP A 417 -13.35 9.74 -19.47
N ALA A 418 -13.23 10.05 -18.19
CA ALA A 418 -12.13 10.86 -17.67
C ALA A 418 -10.80 10.08 -17.73
N VAL A 419 -10.81 8.79 -17.39
CA VAL A 419 -9.60 7.94 -17.46
C VAL A 419 -9.17 7.74 -18.91
N VAL A 420 -10.10 7.52 -19.83
CA VAL A 420 -9.81 7.44 -21.28
C VAL A 420 -9.10 8.70 -21.76
N TYR A 421 -9.64 9.87 -21.44
CA TYR A 421 -9.00 11.14 -21.82
C TYR A 421 -7.64 11.34 -21.14
N ALA A 422 -7.50 10.94 -19.87
CA ALA A 422 -6.24 10.96 -19.15
C ALA A 422 -5.17 10.13 -19.86
N MET A 423 -5.51 8.93 -20.33
CA MET A 423 -4.60 8.07 -21.11
C MET A 423 -4.20 8.68 -22.45
N GLU A 424 -5.12 9.35 -23.14
CA GLU A 424 -4.82 10.07 -24.39
C GLU A 424 -3.84 11.24 -24.13
N CYS A 425 -3.96 11.93 -23.01
CA CYS A 425 -3.01 12.97 -22.60
C CYS A 425 -1.60 12.40 -22.31
N VAL A 426 -1.50 11.24 -21.64
CA VAL A 426 -0.22 10.55 -21.42
C VAL A 426 0.40 10.12 -22.75
N ASP A 427 -0.37 9.60 -23.69
CA ASP A 427 0.12 9.19 -25.02
C ASP A 427 0.70 10.38 -25.81
N ASN A 428 0.07 11.55 -25.72
CA ASN A 428 0.60 12.78 -26.31
C ASN A 428 1.95 13.19 -25.68
N GLY A 429 2.09 13.01 -24.37
CA GLY A 429 3.36 13.21 -23.66
C GLY A 429 4.45 12.23 -24.12
N LEU A 430 4.11 10.95 -24.24
CA LEU A 430 5.02 9.93 -24.78
C LEU A 430 5.50 10.29 -26.20
N LYS A 431 4.60 10.72 -27.09
CA LYS A 431 4.94 11.15 -28.43
C LYS A 431 6.01 12.24 -28.41
N ALA A 432 5.80 13.30 -27.64
CA ALA A 432 6.76 14.41 -27.57
C ALA A 432 8.11 13.99 -26.99
N ILE A 433 8.12 13.11 -25.96
CA ILE A 433 9.36 12.58 -25.38
C ILE A 433 10.12 11.70 -26.40
N ILE A 434 9.44 10.88 -27.17
CA ILE A 434 10.06 10.05 -28.23
C ILE A 434 10.67 10.95 -29.33
N GLU A 435 9.92 11.96 -29.79
CA GLU A 435 10.44 12.94 -30.76
C GLU A 435 11.68 13.70 -30.24
N ALA A 436 11.68 14.07 -28.97
CA ALA A 436 12.82 14.69 -28.32
C ALA A 436 14.02 13.71 -28.18
N ALA A 437 13.75 12.45 -27.89
CA ALA A 437 14.78 11.41 -27.81
C ALA A 437 15.48 11.23 -29.15
N ASP A 438 14.72 11.23 -30.25
CA ASP A 438 15.26 11.18 -31.61
C ASP A 438 16.13 12.38 -31.94
N GLN A 439 15.72 13.55 -31.48
CA GLN A 439 16.43 14.81 -31.76
C GLN A 439 17.70 14.97 -30.91
N TYR A 440 17.66 14.58 -29.66
CA TYR A 440 18.72 14.84 -28.69
C TYR A 440 19.59 13.62 -28.35
N GLY A 441 19.23 12.42 -28.84
CA GLY A 441 20.03 11.22 -28.75
C GLY A 441 19.87 10.48 -27.41
N TYR A 442 18.64 10.28 -26.96
CA TYR A 442 18.31 9.52 -25.75
C TYR A 442 17.75 8.13 -26.07
N THR A 443 17.97 7.18 -25.17
CA THR A 443 17.19 5.95 -25.10
C THR A 443 16.02 6.18 -24.15
N VAL A 444 14.81 5.74 -24.50
CA VAL A 444 13.62 5.90 -23.65
C VAL A 444 13.16 4.53 -23.14
N LEU A 445 13.05 4.42 -21.84
CA LEU A 445 12.41 3.31 -21.15
C LEU A 445 11.02 3.75 -20.70
N ILE A 446 10.01 2.95 -20.96
CA ILE A 446 8.63 3.25 -20.62
C ILE A 446 8.09 2.10 -19.79
N THR A 447 7.57 2.39 -18.61
CA THR A 447 6.98 1.39 -17.72
C THR A 447 5.82 1.99 -16.92
N ALA A 448 5.29 1.23 -15.99
CA ALA A 448 4.37 1.67 -14.95
C ALA A 448 4.79 1.04 -13.62
N ASP A 449 4.19 1.48 -12.54
CA ASP A 449 4.50 1.02 -11.18
C ASP A 449 3.46 0.03 -10.63
N HIS A 450 2.24 0.10 -11.12
CA HIS A 450 1.12 -0.86 -10.91
C HIS A 450 0.04 -0.63 -11.95
N GLY A 451 -1.01 -1.44 -11.93
CA GLY A 451 -2.20 -1.24 -12.75
C GLY A 451 -3.34 -0.56 -11.98
N ASN A 452 -4.19 0.17 -12.70
CA ASN A 452 -5.43 0.78 -12.26
C ASN A 452 -6.36 1.06 -13.46
N ALA A 453 -5.96 1.94 -14.39
CA ALA A 453 -6.71 2.33 -15.59
C ALA A 453 -7.03 1.15 -16.54
N ASP A 454 -6.28 0.08 -16.46
CA ASP A 454 -6.46 -1.16 -17.21
C ASP A 454 -7.64 -2.02 -16.72
N GLN A 455 -8.22 -1.69 -15.56
CA GLN A 455 -9.34 -2.43 -14.99
C GLN A 455 -10.33 -1.53 -14.24
N MET A 456 -11.11 -0.74 -14.98
CA MET A 456 -12.09 0.21 -14.44
C MET A 456 -13.41 -0.44 -14.05
N THR A 457 -13.61 -1.70 -14.37
CA THR A 457 -14.82 -2.45 -14.02
C THR A 457 -14.46 -3.84 -13.50
N GLU A 458 -15.34 -4.39 -12.67
CA GLU A 458 -15.27 -5.79 -12.23
C GLU A 458 -16.64 -6.47 -12.34
N THR A 459 -16.64 -7.73 -12.68
CA THR A 459 -17.87 -8.53 -12.75
C THR A 459 -17.87 -9.58 -11.66
N LYS A 460 -18.78 -9.45 -10.69
CA LYS A 460 -18.99 -10.44 -9.61
C LYS A 460 -20.40 -11.00 -9.70
N LYS A 461 -20.54 -12.32 -9.72
CA LYS A 461 -21.84 -13.01 -9.78
C LYS A 461 -22.74 -12.52 -10.92
N GLY A 462 -22.16 -12.20 -12.09
CA GLY A 462 -22.89 -11.71 -13.27
C GLY A 462 -23.32 -10.24 -13.22
N LYS A 463 -22.91 -9.48 -12.20
CA LYS A 463 -23.15 -8.04 -12.09
C LYS A 463 -21.84 -7.28 -12.27
N THR A 464 -21.81 -6.38 -13.24
CA THR A 464 -20.68 -5.47 -13.48
C THR A 464 -20.83 -4.20 -12.65
N SER A 465 -19.77 -3.81 -11.98
CA SER A 465 -19.68 -2.57 -11.19
C SER A 465 -18.39 -1.81 -11.52
N VAL A 466 -18.39 -0.54 -11.20
CA VAL A 466 -17.20 0.31 -11.28
C VAL A 466 -16.15 -0.17 -10.28
N ARG A 467 -14.89 -0.16 -10.70
CA ARG A 467 -13.73 -0.45 -9.88
C ARG A 467 -12.87 0.80 -9.76
N THR A 468 -12.45 1.13 -8.56
CA THR A 468 -11.59 2.28 -8.24
C THR A 468 -10.26 1.87 -7.61
N ALA A 469 -10.05 0.57 -7.41
CA ALA A 469 -8.86 0.00 -6.80
C ALA A 469 -7.83 -0.43 -7.86
N HIS A 470 -6.57 -0.54 -7.45
CA HIS A 470 -5.49 -1.05 -8.30
C HIS A 470 -5.79 -2.46 -8.82
N SER A 471 -5.21 -2.82 -9.97
CA SER A 471 -5.34 -4.15 -10.54
C SER A 471 -4.18 -5.07 -10.11
N LEU A 472 -4.36 -6.37 -10.32
CA LEU A 472 -3.30 -7.38 -10.19
C LEU A 472 -2.61 -7.65 -11.54
N ASN A 473 -2.83 -6.80 -12.52
CA ASN A 473 -2.28 -7.01 -13.85
C ASN A 473 -0.79 -6.60 -13.91
N PRO A 474 -0.01 -7.26 -14.77
CA PRO A 474 1.36 -6.83 -15.01
C PRO A 474 1.39 -5.49 -15.74
N VAL A 475 2.53 -4.82 -15.69
CA VAL A 475 2.74 -3.52 -16.33
C VAL A 475 3.69 -3.65 -17.51
N PRO A 476 3.58 -2.78 -18.55
CA PRO A 476 4.48 -2.82 -19.69
C PRO A 476 5.89 -2.35 -19.31
N PHE A 477 6.88 -2.90 -19.99
CA PHE A 477 8.25 -2.37 -20.05
C PHE A 477 8.71 -2.35 -21.50
N ILE A 478 9.00 -1.17 -22.02
CA ILE A 478 9.32 -0.94 -23.43
C ILE A 478 10.67 -0.23 -23.51
N ILE A 479 11.51 -0.65 -24.46
CA ILE A 479 12.79 0.02 -24.77
C ILE A 479 12.68 0.65 -26.14
N TYR A 480 12.75 1.98 -26.22
CA TYR A 480 12.84 2.71 -27.46
C TYR A 480 14.24 3.29 -27.64
N ASP A 481 14.89 2.94 -28.73
CA ASP A 481 16.16 3.51 -29.14
C ASP A 481 16.24 3.55 -30.68
N LYS A 482 16.36 4.74 -31.24
CA LYS A 482 16.40 4.94 -32.69
C LYS A 482 17.58 4.24 -33.36
N ASP A 483 18.72 4.18 -32.68
CA ASP A 483 20.00 3.77 -33.26
C ASP A 483 20.45 2.38 -32.81
N HIS A 484 19.83 1.79 -31.78
CA HIS A 484 20.20 0.50 -31.24
C HIS A 484 18.99 -0.37 -31.00
N GLN A 485 19.04 -1.61 -31.52
CA GLN A 485 18.01 -2.60 -31.25
C GLN A 485 18.41 -3.45 -30.04
N TRP A 486 17.82 -3.14 -28.90
CA TRP A 486 18.00 -3.90 -27.69
C TRP A 486 17.27 -5.24 -27.76
N VAL A 487 17.77 -6.24 -27.03
CA VAL A 487 17.16 -7.56 -26.91
C VAL A 487 16.86 -7.84 -25.45
N ILE A 488 15.59 -8.02 -25.13
CA ILE A 488 15.15 -8.47 -23.81
C ILE A 488 15.27 -10.00 -23.78
N LYS A 489 15.96 -10.54 -22.78
CA LYS A 489 16.10 -11.97 -22.55
C LYS A 489 14.75 -12.59 -22.19
N GLU A 490 14.56 -13.86 -22.54
CA GLU A 490 13.42 -14.61 -22.04
C GLU A 490 13.50 -14.77 -20.52
N GLY A 491 12.41 -14.48 -19.80
CA GLY A 491 12.36 -14.57 -18.36
C GLY A 491 11.05 -14.05 -17.79
N SER A 492 10.90 -14.21 -16.48
CA SER A 492 9.81 -13.62 -15.70
C SER A 492 10.38 -12.52 -14.85
N TYR A 493 9.97 -11.29 -15.10
CA TYR A 493 10.56 -10.11 -14.49
C TYR A 493 9.54 -9.34 -13.62
N GLY A 494 10.08 -8.57 -12.68
CA GLY A 494 9.33 -7.62 -11.87
C GLY A 494 9.92 -6.21 -11.99
N LEU A 495 9.35 -5.26 -11.26
CA LEU A 495 9.79 -3.87 -11.28
C LEU A 495 11.25 -3.70 -10.84
N ALA A 496 11.74 -4.55 -9.93
CA ALA A 496 13.13 -4.51 -9.45
C ALA A 496 14.16 -4.84 -10.53
N ASN A 497 13.77 -5.43 -11.67
CA ASN A 497 14.67 -5.68 -12.78
C ASN A 497 14.96 -4.43 -13.65
N VAL A 498 14.28 -3.31 -13.40
CA VAL A 498 14.47 -2.07 -14.18
C VAL A 498 15.80 -1.39 -13.84
N ALA A 499 16.11 -1.19 -12.57
CA ALA A 499 17.37 -0.53 -12.16
C ALA A 499 18.63 -1.26 -12.69
N PRO A 500 18.79 -2.59 -12.55
CA PRO A 500 19.94 -3.29 -13.12
C PRO A 500 19.98 -3.22 -14.66
N THR A 501 18.83 -3.11 -15.32
CA THR A 501 18.77 -2.91 -16.77
C THR A 501 19.29 -1.53 -17.15
N VAL A 502 18.87 -0.46 -16.45
CA VAL A 502 19.38 0.91 -16.64
C VAL A 502 20.90 0.96 -16.45
N VAL A 503 21.40 0.42 -15.34
CA VAL A 503 22.84 0.42 -15.02
C VAL A 503 23.65 -0.30 -16.09
N LYS A 504 23.16 -1.44 -16.56
CA LYS A 504 23.81 -2.19 -17.64
C LYS A 504 23.82 -1.42 -18.97
N MET A 505 22.70 -0.76 -19.34
CA MET A 505 22.62 0.07 -20.55
C MET A 505 23.58 1.27 -20.49
N MET A 506 23.89 1.76 -19.27
CA MET A 506 24.85 2.82 -19.05
C MET A 506 26.31 2.35 -18.93
N GLY A 507 26.56 1.04 -19.08
CA GLY A 507 27.89 0.45 -18.97
C GLY A 507 28.45 0.41 -17.54
N LEU A 508 27.57 0.49 -16.54
CA LEU A 508 27.92 0.43 -15.12
C LEU A 508 27.69 -0.97 -14.55
N THR A 509 28.20 -1.19 -13.33
CA THR A 509 28.05 -2.47 -12.62
C THR A 509 26.97 -2.37 -11.56
N ALA A 510 26.03 -3.29 -11.60
CA ALA A 510 24.97 -3.39 -10.59
C ALA A 510 25.52 -3.96 -9.27
N PRO A 511 25.01 -3.52 -8.10
CA PRO A 511 25.28 -4.17 -6.81
C PRO A 511 24.87 -5.65 -6.81
N GLU A 512 25.60 -6.48 -6.06
CA GLU A 512 25.32 -7.93 -5.97
C GLU A 512 23.94 -8.26 -5.37
N CYS A 513 23.37 -7.35 -4.58
CA CYS A 513 22.06 -7.54 -3.94
C CYS A 513 20.87 -7.25 -4.87
N TRP A 514 21.13 -6.80 -6.09
CA TRP A 514 20.07 -6.46 -7.05
C TRP A 514 19.61 -7.68 -7.83
N GLU A 515 18.39 -7.55 -8.38
CA GLU A 515 17.87 -8.48 -9.37
C GLU A 515 18.70 -8.45 -10.66
N ASP A 516 18.48 -9.42 -11.53
CA ASP A 516 19.18 -9.51 -12.82
C ASP A 516 18.67 -8.46 -13.83
N SER A 517 19.58 -8.00 -14.70
CA SER A 517 19.22 -7.19 -15.86
C SER A 517 18.42 -7.99 -16.90
N MET A 518 17.41 -7.37 -17.46
CA MET A 518 16.58 -7.94 -18.54
C MET A 518 17.27 -8.04 -19.90
N ILE A 519 18.43 -7.40 -20.07
CA ILE A 519 19.20 -7.38 -21.33
C ILE A 519 20.55 -8.06 -21.20
#